data_1e71fc5b812b950c750d55a0dd60e27d
#
_entry.id   1e71fc5b812b950c750d55a0dd60e27d
#
_cell.length_a   1.000
_cell.length_b   1.000
_cell.length_c   1.000
_cell.angle_alpha   90.00
_cell.angle_beta   90.00
_cell.angle_gamma   90.00
#
_symmetry.space_group_name_H-M   'P 1'
#
loop_
_entity.id
_entity.type
_entity.pdbx_description
1 polymer ?
#
loop_
_entity_poly.entity_id
_entity_poly.type
_entity_poly.pdbx_seq_one_letter_code
_entity_poly.pdbx_strand_id
1 'polypeptide(L)'
;MTKLVINPSKKQSKINKEIYGHFSEHLGRCIYEGIYVGEDSPIPNKNGMRTDVVEALKHIRIPVLRWPGGCFADEYHWKDGIGPKETRKKMINTHWGGVVEDNSFGTHEFFELCEQLGCEAYVNGNLGSGTVQEMSEWVEYITFEGVSPMADLRKKNGHEKPWKLDFFGVGNEKDRKSVV
;
A
#
# COMPACT_ATOMS: atom_id res chain seq x y z
N MET A 1 -38.67 23.94 -17.99
CA MET A 1 -37.23 24.09 -18.16
C MET A 1 -36.57 24.05 -16.77
N THR A 2 -35.69 23.11 -16.50
CA THR A 2 -34.98 23.00 -15.22
C THR A 2 -33.86 24.06 -15.19
N LYS A 3 -33.79 24.87 -14.13
CA LYS A 3 -32.78 25.90 -13.96
C LYS A 3 -31.76 25.47 -12.92
N LEU A 4 -30.47 25.35 -13.31
CA LEU A 4 -29.36 25.18 -12.39
C LEU A 4 -28.74 26.54 -12.07
N VAL A 5 -28.63 26.88 -10.76
CA VAL A 5 -27.98 28.11 -10.32
C VAL A 5 -26.76 27.76 -9.48
N ILE A 6 -25.58 28.16 -9.95
CA ILE A 6 -24.32 28.01 -9.24
C ILE A 6 -23.97 29.36 -8.61
N ASN A 7 -23.86 29.39 -7.27
CA ASN A 7 -23.45 30.60 -6.56
C ASN A 7 -22.06 30.35 -5.89
N PRO A 8 -20.95 30.81 -6.49
CA PRO A 8 -19.60 30.57 -6.00
C PRO A 8 -19.30 31.29 -4.66
N SER A 9 -20.13 32.26 -4.28
CA SER A 9 -19.99 32.98 -2.99
C SER A 9 -20.57 32.20 -1.80
N LYS A 10 -21.40 31.17 -2.06
CA LYS A 10 -22.01 30.32 -1.02
C LYS A 10 -21.28 28.98 -0.95
N LYS A 11 -20.02 29.00 -0.51
CA LYS A 11 -19.26 27.76 -0.27
C LYS A 11 -19.89 26.99 0.88
N GLN A 12 -20.31 25.74 0.66
CA GLN A 12 -20.93 24.87 1.65
C GLN A 12 -19.87 23.96 2.33
N SER A 13 -18.90 23.46 1.56
CA SER A 13 -17.88 22.54 2.02
C SER A 13 -16.63 22.62 1.15
N LYS A 14 -15.56 21.99 1.63
CA LYS A 14 -14.35 21.74 0.86
C LYS A 14 -14.30 20.25 0.53
N ILE A 15 -14.09 19.93 -0.73
CA ILE A 15 -13.84 18.55 -1.15
C ILE A 15 -12.50 18.12 -0.57
N ASN A 16 -12.47 16.97 0.12
CA ASN A 16 -11.27 16.43 0.67
C ASN A 16 -10.37 15.90 -0.47
N LYS A 17 -9.07 16.20 -0.41
CA LYS A 17 -8.12 15.82 -1.47
C LYS A 17 -7.98 14.30 -1.59
N GLU A 18 -8.14 13.56 -0.50
CA GLU A 18 -7.96 12.10 -0.46
C GLU A 18 -8.96 11.34 -1.33
N ILE A 19 -10.10 11.96 -1.73
CA ILE A 19 -11.02 11.35 -2.70
C ILE A 19 -10.38 11.13 -4.09
N TYR A 20 -9.27 11.84 -4.38
CA TYR A 20 -8.48 11.68 -5.59
C TYR A 20 -7.32 10.70 -5.40
N GLY A 21 -7.31 9.94 -4.29
CA GLY A 21 -6.34 8.92 -4.00
C GLY A 21 -6.35 7.79 -5.02
N HIS A 22 -5.22 7.13 -5.13
CA HIS A 22 -5.07 5.96 -6.00
C HIS A 22 -5.03 4.68 -5.18
N PHE A 23 -5.31 3.59 -5.87
CA PHE A 23 -5.36 2.25 -5.32
C PHE A 23 -4.42 1.35 -6.12
N SER A 24 -3.51 0.67 -5.41
CA SER A 24 -2.63 -0.34 -5.99
C SER A 24 -2.89 -1.69 -5.36
N GLU A 25 -2.96 -2.72 -6.17
CA GLU A 25 -3.20 -4.09 -5.74
C GLU A 25 -2.23 -5.04 -6.43
N HIS A 26 -1.88 -6.12 -5.74
CA HIS A 26 -1.19 -7.26 -6.35
C HIS A 26 -2.13 -7.98 -7.32
N LEU A 27 -2.36 -7.38 -8.48
CA LEU A 27 -3.26 -7.80 -9.52
C LEU A 27 -2.58 -7.62 -10.87
N GLY A 28 -2.42 -8.69 -11.63
CA GLY A 28 -1.77 -8.65 -12.93
C GLY A 28 -0.39 -8.01 -12.83
N ARG A 29 -0.14 -7.00 -13.63
CA ARG A 29 1.11 -6.21 -13.65
C ARG A 29 0.98 -4.86 -12.98
N CYS A 30 0.09 -4.70 -12.00
CA CYS A 30 -0.02 -3.42 -11.29
C CYS A 30 1.25 -3.16 -10.46
N ILE A 31 1.69 -4.14 -9.67
CA ILE A 31 2.88 -4.02 -8.83
C ILE A 31 4.10 -4.54 -9.60
N TYR A 32 4.24 -5.86 -9.76
CA TYR A 32 5.39 -6.47 -10.43
C TYR A 32 5.37 -6.19 -11.93
N GLU A 33 6.53 -5.77 -12.48
CA GLU A 33 6.74 -5.32 -13.87
C GLU A 33 5.98 -4.03 -14.24
N GLY A 34 5.00 -3.62 -13.42
CA GLY A 34 4.29 -2.36 -13.53
C GLY A 34 4.98 -1.23 -12.77
N ILE A 35 4.66 -1.10 -11.47
CA ILE A 35 5.29 -0.07 -10.61
C ILE A 35 6.70 -0.51 -10.20
N TYR A 36 6.89 -1.79 -9.88
CA TYR A 36 8.11 -2.35 -9.31
C TYR A 36 8.74 -3.38 -10.23
N VAL A 37 10.03 -3.20 -10.50
CA VAL A 37 10.81 -4.09 -11.39
C VAL A 37 12.05 -4.68 -10.72
N GLY A 38 12.34 -4.28 -9.46
CA GLY A 38 13.56 -4.63 -8.78
C GLY A 38 14.75 -3.73 -9.16
N GLU A 39 15.71 -3.64 -8.25
CA GLU A 39 16.84 -2.70 -8.38
C GLU A 39 17.79 -3.10 -9.52
N ASP A 40 17.96 -4.40 -9.77
CA ASP A 40 18.84 -4.95 -10.80
C ASP A 40 18.22 -4.98 -12.20
N SER A 41 16.98 -4.46 -12.35
CA SER A 41 16.29 -4.44 -13.63
C SER A 41 16.99 -3.54 -14.64
N PRO A 42 17.06 -3.91 -15.94
CA PRO A 42 17.54 -3.04 -17.00
C PRO A 42 16.56 -1.89 -17.30
N ILE A 43 15.31 -1.97 -16.81
CA ILE A 43 14.33 -0.90 -16.93
C ILE A 43 14.74 0.24 -15.96
N PRO A 44 14.77 1.51 -16.42
CA PRO A 44 15.11 2.64 -15.56
C PRO A 44 14.26 2.66 -14.28
N ASN A 45 14.93 2.59 -13.15
CA ASN A 45 14.28 2.54 -11.85
C ASN A 45 15.09 3.29 -10.79
N LYS A 46 14.40 3.63 -9.68
CA LYS A 46 15.01 4.10 -8.44
C LYS A 46 14.53 3.19 -7.31
N ASN A 47 15.45 2.48 -6.67
CA ASN A 47 15.14 1.50 -5.61
C ASN A 47 14.07 0.48 -6.07
N GLY A 48 14.18 0.02 -7.32
CA GLY A 48 13.26 -0.93 -7.93
C GLY A 48 11.95 -0.33 -8.48
N MET A 49 11.63 0.93 -8.19
CA MET A 49 10.44 1.62 -8.72
C MET A 49 10.70 2.19 -10.10
N ARG A 50 9.88 1.88 -11.07
CA ARG A 50 9.99 2.40 -12.44
C ARG A 50 9.90 3.92 -12.47
N THR A 51 10.92 4.57 -13.00
CA THR A 51 10.98 6.04 -13.03
C THR A 51 9.89 6.66 -13.90
N ASP A 52 9.57 6.05 -15.04
CA ASP A 52 8.51 6.54 -15.94
C ASP A 52 7.12 6.50 -15.27
N VAL A 53 6.81 5.44 -14.51
CA VAL A 53 5.56 5.32 -13.78
C VAL A 53 5.50 6.29 -12.60
N VAL A 54 6.59 6.39 -11.83
CA VAL A 54 6.67 7.33 -10.70
C VAL A 54 6.49 8.77 -11.19
N GLU A 55 7.16 9.17 -12.27
CA GLU A 55 7.03 10.52 -12.82
C GLU A 55 5.61 10.81 -13.34
N ALA A 56 4.96 9.85 -13.99
CA ALA A 56 3.58 9.97 -14.42
C ALA A 56 2.61 10.18 -13.23
N LEU A 57 2.77 9.39 -12.17
CA LEU A 57 1.96 9.50 -10.95
C LEU A 57 2.24 10.82 -10.19
N LYS A 58 3.48 11.27 -10.15
CA LYS A 58 3.84 12.60 -9.60
C LYS A 58 3.19 13.73 -10.39
N HIS A 59 3.14 13.61 -11.72
CA HIS A 59 2.54 14.63 -12.57
C HIS A 59 1.07 14.85 -12.23
N ILE A 60 0.31 13.82 -11.96
CA ILE A 60 -1.10 13.91 -11.57
C ILE A 60 -1.30 14.21 -10.08
N ARG A 61 -0.23 14.25 -9.28
CA ARG A 61 -0.22 14.67 -7.86
C ARG A 61 -1.18 13.86 -7.01
N ILE A 62 -1.08 12.53 -7.04
CA ILE A 62 -1.92 11.67 -6.21
C ILE A 62 -1.72 12.01 -4.72
N PRO A 63 -2.80 12.26 -3.97
CA PRO A 63 -2.69 12.68 -2.56
C PRO A 63 -2.44 11.51 -1.61
N VAL A 64 -2.94 10.32 -1.93
CA VAL A 64 -2.82 9.12 -1.11
C VAL A 64 -2.77 7.88 -2.00
N LEU A 65 -1.98 6.89 -1.62
CA LEU A 65 -1.89 5.59 -2.28
C LEU A 65 -2.31 4.49 -1.31
N ARG A 66 -3.27 3.65 -1.71
CA ARG A 66 -3.73 2.49 -0.96
C ARG A 66 -3.04 1.21 -1.47
N TRP A 67 -2.61 0.35 -0.52
CA TRP A 67 -1.96 -0.93 -0.75
C TRP A 67 -2.22 -1.88 0.46
N PRO A 68 -2.15 -3.23 0.38
CA PRO A 68 -1.66 -4.07 -0.72
C PRO A 68 -2.71 -4.45 -1.74
N GLY A 69 -3.94 -4.04 -1.54
CA GLY A 69 -5.01 -4.34 -2.46
C GLY A 69 -6.39 -4.27 -1.84
N GLY A 70 -7.35 -4.75 -2.60
CA GLY A 70 -8.71 -5.05 -2.17
C GLY A 70 -8.81 -6.51 -1.73
N CYS A 71 -9.25 -7.41 -2.62
CA CYS A 71 -9.37 -8.83 -2.32
C CYS A 71 -8.04 -9.47 -1.91
N PHE A 72 -6.93 -9.08 -2.53
CA PHE A 72 -5.60 -9.57 -2.16
C PHE A 72 -5.23 -9.23 -0.71
N ALA A 73 -5.66 -8.09 -0.17
CA ALA A 73 -5.40 -7.73 1.23
C ALA A 73 -5.93 -8.77 2.23
N ASP A 74 -6.99 -9.51 1.87
CA ASP A 74 -7.60 -10.53 2.72
C ASP A 74 -6.81 -11.85 2.80
N GLU A 75 -5.77 -12.00 2.01
CA GLU A 75 -4.84 -13.14 2.06
C GLU A 75 -3.37 -12.74 2.24
N TYR A 76 -3.08 -11.42 2.29
CA TYR A 76 -1.73 -10.91 2.45
C TYR A 76 -1.25 -10.92 3.90
N HIS A 77 -0.18 -11.65 4.17
CA HIS A 77 0.51 -11.65 5.45
C HIS A 77 1.74 -10.75 5.39
N TRP A 78 1.67 -9.58 5.99
CA TRP A 78 2.68 -8.53 5.87
C TRP A 78 4.09 -8.95 6.29
N LYS A 79 4.20 -9.89 7.25
CA LYS A 79 5.50 -10.42 7.70
C LYS A 79 6.23 -11.20 6.62
N ASP A 80 5.52 -11.73 5.64
CA ASP A 80 6.11 -12.43 4.50
C ASP A 80 6.77 -11.45 3.50
N GLY A 81 6.41 -10.16 3.55
CA GLY A 81 6.94 -9.09 2.70
C GLY A 81 7.99 -8.19 3.37
N ILE A 82 8.63 -8.61 4.46
CA ILE A 82 9.67 -7.85 5.14
C ILE A 82 10.97 -8.66 5.29
N GLY A 83 12.06 -7.98 5.65
CA GLY A 83 13.39 -8.60 5.74
C GLY A 83 14.06 -8.81 4.39
N PRO A 84 15.17 -9.59 4.33
CA PRO A 84 15.91 -9.84 3.09
C PRO A 84 15.02 -10.49 2.02
N LYS A 85 15.03 -9.94 0.81
CA LYS A 85 14.11 -10.34 -0.28
C LYS A 85 14.25 -11.83 -0.65
N GLU A 86 15.45 -12.36 -0.62
CA GLU A 86 15.76 -13.76 -0.92
C GLU A 86 15.18 -14.77 0.08
N THR A 87 14.81 -14.31 1.27
CA THR A 87 14.23 -15.15 2.34
C THR A 87 12.73 -14.97 2.48
N ARG A 88 12.12 -14.04 1.74
CA ARG A 88 10.68 -13.78 1.81
C ARG A 88 9.90 -14.99 1.29
N LYS A 89 8.81 -15.30 1.95
CA LYS A 89 7.94 -16.41 1.54
C LYS A 89 7.22 -16.08 0.24
N LYS A 90 7.08 -17.11 -0.60
CA LYS A 90 6.23 -17.03 -1.79
C LYS A 90 4.86 -17.56 -1.51
N MET A 91 3.85 -16.98 -2.14
CA MET A 91 2.47 -17.44 -2.04
C MET A 91 1.82 -17.47 -3.42
N ILE A 92 0.69 -18.15 -3.53
CA ILE A 92 -0.15 -18.09 -4.72
C ILE A 92 -1.20 -17.01 -4.51
N ASN A 93 -1.32 -16.10 -5.46
CA ASN A 93 -2.38 -15.11 -5.49
C ASN A 93 -3.67 -15.79 -5.97
N THR A 94 -4.54 -16.16 -5.02
CA THR A 94 -5.74 -16.96 -5.32
C THR A 94 -6.84 -16.13 -5.96
N HIS A 95 -6.85 -14.82 -5.73
CA HIS A 95 -7.84 -13.92 -6.29
C HIS A 95 -7.53 -13.53 -7.74
N TRP A 96 -6.25 -13.35 -8.08
CA TRP A 96 -5.85 -12.71 -9.34
C TRP A 96 -4.89 -13.60 -10.15
N GLY A 97 -5.46 -14.56 -10.86
CA GLY A 97 -4.76 -15.32 -11.89
C GLY A 97 -3.92 -16.50 -11.41
N GLY A 98 -3.90 -16.84 -10.13
CA GLY A 98 -3.12 -17.97 -9.59
C GLY A 98 -1.61 -17.82 -9.78
N VAL A 99 -1.12 -16.59 -9.90
CA VAL A 99 0.32 -16.29 -10.08
C VAL A 99 1.07 -16.40 -8.76
N VAL A 100 2.38 -16.63 -8.84
CA VAL A 100 3.27 -16.62 -7.68
C VAL A 100 3.57 -15.19 -7.29
N GLU A 101 3.25 -14.82 -6.06
CA GLU A 101 3.71 -13.60 -5.40
C GLU A 101 5.00 -13.93 -4.65
N ASP A 102 6.10 -13.27 -4.99
CA ASP A 102 7.40 -13.52 -4.36
C ASP A 102 7.67 -12.60 -3.16
N ASN A 103 6.74 -11.68 -2.87
CA ASN A 103 6.81 -10.71 -1.81
C ASN A 103 8.03 -9.77 -1.87
N SER A 104 8.65 -9.61 -3.04
CA SER A 104 9.76 -8.68 -3.24
C SER A 104 9.34 -7.21 -3.11
N PHE A 105 8.03 -6.93 -3.26
CA PHE A 105 7.41 -5.65 -2.91
C PHE A 105 6.57 -5.82 -1.65
N GLY A 106 7.03 -5.26 -0.55
CA GLY A 106 6.36 -5.33 0.75
C GLY A 106 6.27 -3.96 1.43
N THR A 107 6.22 -3.96 2.76
CA THR A 107 6.03 -2.73 3.55
C THR A 107 7.10 -1.66 3.24
N HIS A 108 8.37 -2.04 3.20
CA HIS A 108 9.47 -1.09 2.97
C HIS A 108 9.39 -0.50 1.56
N GLU A 109 9.15 -1.32 0.55
CA GLU A 109 9.04 -0.90 -0.84
C GLU A 109 7.81 -0.02 -1.06
N PHE A 110 6.70 -0.30 -0.36
CA PHE A 110 5.51 0.54 -0.43
C PHE A 110 5.75 1.95 0.15
N PHE A 111 6.39 2.05 1.31
CA PHE A 111 6.70 3.37 1.89
C PHE A 111 7.75 4.12 1.08
N GLU A 112 8.74 3.44 0.50
CA GLU A 112 9.67 4.04 -0.46
C GLU A 112 8.94 4.62 -1.68
N LEU A 113 7.96 3.87 -2.21
CA LEU A 113 7.12 4.38 -3.30
C LEU A 113 6.34 5.63 -2.89
N CYS A 114 5.69 5.62 -1.72
CA CYS A 114 4.97 6.78 -1.20
C CYS A 114 5.88 8.00 -1.03
N GLU A 115 7.11 7.80 -0.54
CA GLU A 115 8.10 8.86 -0.41
C GLU A 115 8.51 9.43 -1.76
N GLN A 116 8.79 8.58 -2.75
CA GLN A 116 9.12 9.01 -4.11
C GLN A 116 7.98 9.80 -4.75
N LEU A 117 6.72 9.39 -4.52
CA LEU A 117 5.53 10.07 -5.03
C LEU A 117 5.19 11.36 -4.27
N GLY A 118 5.63 11.48 -3.01
CA GLY A 118 5.23 12.56 -2.11
C GLY A 118 3.77 12.49 -1.70
N CYS A 119 3.20 11.28 -1.57
CA CYS A 119 1.81 11.04 -1.20
C CYS A 119 1.69 10.42 0.19
N GLU A 120 0.47 10.48 0.74
CA GLU A 120 0.13 9.83 2.01
C GLU A 120 -0.03 8.32 1.82
N ALA A 121 0.30 7.55 2.86
CA ALA A 121 0.18 6.09 2.85
C ALA A 121 -1.18 5.64 3.41
N TYR A 122 -1.83 4.72 2.69
CA TYR A 122 -3.01 4.02 3.16
C TYR A 122 -2.74 2.52 3.09
N VAL A 123 -2.58 1.90 4.25
CA VAL A 123 -2.36 0.46 4.37
C VAL A 123 -3.67 -0.25 4.70
N ASN A 124 -3.96 -1.37 4.03
CA ASN A 124 -5.16 -2.15 4.26
C ASN A 124 -4.82 -3.51 4.90
N GLY A 125 -5.36 -3.76 6.10
CA GLY A 125 -5.10 -4.95 6.87
C GLY A 125 -5.84 -6.19 6.35
N ASN A 126 -5.32 -7.38 6.71
CA ASN A 126 -5.89 -8.67 6.35
C ASN A 126 -6.94 -9.10 7.39
N LEU A 127 -8.20 -9.03 7.02
CA LEU A 127 -9.33 -9.52 7.84
C LEU A 127 -9.90 -10.86 7.31
N GLY A 128 -9.37 -11.38 6.21
CA GLY A 128 -9.77 -12.66 5.62
C GLY A 128 -9.10 -13.86 6.31
N SER A 129 -7.79 -13.90 6.26
CA SER A 129 -6.96 -14.99 6.80
C SER A 129 -6.03 -14.56 7.94
N GLY A 130 -5.84 -13.24 8.12
CA GLY A 130 -5.01 -12.68 9.19
C GLY A 130 -5.74 -12.63 10.54
N THR A 131 -5.00 -12.22 11.56
CA THR A 131 -5.49 -12.05 12.92
C THR A 131 -5.48 -10.59 13.33
N VAL A 132 -6.26 -10.25 14.37
CA VAL A 132 -6.23 -8.91 15.00
C VAL A 132 -4.82 -8.60 15.51
N GLN A 133 -4.13 -9.60 16.06
CA GLN A 133 -2.76 -9.47 16.53
C GLN A 133 -1.81 -9.11 15.39
N GLU A 134 -1.92 -9.78 14.25
CA GLU A 134 -1.09 -9.51 13.08
C GLU A 134 -1.27 -8.08 12.56
N MET A 135 -2.51 -7.58 12.50
CA MET A 135 -2.78 -6.18 12.13
C MET A 135 -2.21 -5.19 13.14
N SER A 136 -2.38 -5.45 14.43
CA SER A 136 -1.82 -4.61 15.50
C SER A 136 -0.30 -4.54 15.43
N GLU A 137 0.35 -5.67 15.24
CA GLU A 137 1.81 -5.76 15.07
C GLU A 137 2.29 -5.03 13.81
N TRP A 138 1.49 -5.02 12.75
CA TRP A 138 1.84 -4.26 11.54
C TRP A 138 1.80 -2.76 11.76
N VAL A 139 0.76 -2.26 12.44
CA VAL A 139 0.68 -0.84 12.82
C VAL A 139 1.85 -0.46 13.75
N GLU A 140 2.17 -1.30 14.74
CA GLU A 140 3.32 -1.10 15.61
C GLU A 140 4.64 -1.08 14.84
N TYR A 141 4.85 -2.03 13.92
CA TYR A 141 6.02 -2.09 13.04
C TYR A 141 6.21 -0.81 12.25
N ILE A 142 5.12 -0.27 11.71
CA ILE A 142 5.15 0.94 10.88
C ILE A 142 5.38 2.19 11.73
N THR A 143 4.67 2.34 12.86
CA THR A 143 4.48 3.65 13.49
C THR A 143 5.18 3.83 14.83
N PHE A 144 5.57 2.76 15.50
CA PHE A 144 6.06 2.89 16.86
C PHE A 144 7.56 3.27 16.91
N GLU A 145 7.87 4.36 17.63
CA GLU A 145 9.25 4.88 17.75
C GLU A 145 10.02 4.28 18.93
N GLY A 146 9.31 3.80 19.95
CA GLY A 146 9.90 3.32 21.19
C GLY A 146 10.61 1.97 21.09
N VAL A 147 10.80 1.31 22.23
CA VAL A 147 11.34 -0.04 22.35
C VAL A 147 10.18 -1.03 22.35
N SER A 148 10.12 -1.86 21.32
CA SER A 148 9.14 -2.95 21.23
C SER A 148 9.61 -4.00 20.22
N PRO A 149 9.06 -5.23 20.28
CA PRO A 149 9.45 -6.29 19.37
C PRO A 149 9.31 -5.90 17.88
N MET A 150 8.25 -5.17 17.51
CA MET A 150 8.01 -4.77 16.13
C MET A 150 8.86 -3.57 15.71
N ALA A 151 9.10 -2.60 16.61
CA ALA A 151 10.04 -1.52 16.34
C ALA A 151 11.48 -2.03 16.18
N ASP A 152 11.89 -2.97 17.01
CA ASP A 152 13.21 -3.58 16.90
C ASP A 152 13.35 -4.43 15.63
N LEU A 153 12.29 -5.13 15.22
CA LEU A 153 12.24 -5.86 13.96
C LEU A 153 12.36 -4.91 12.76
N ARG A 154 11.68 -3.74 12.77
CA ARG A 154 11.83 -2.71 11.73
C ARG A 154 13.28 -2.24 11.61
N LYS A 155 13.90 -1.91 12.73
CA LYS A 155 15.32 -1.48 12.78
C LYS A 155 16.24 -2.57 12.26
N LYS A 156 16.03 -3.81 12.68
CA LYS A 156 16.78 -4.98 12.18
C LYS A 156 16.64 -5.14 10.66
N ASN A 157 15.49 -4.81 10.11
CA ASN A 157 15.21 -4.84 8.68
C ASN A 157 15.69 -3.58 7.95
N GLY A 158 16.48 -2.72 8.61
CA GLY A 158 17.18 -1.60 7.97
C GLY A 158 16.43 -0.26 8.00
N HIS A 159 15.31 -0.15 8.72
CA HIS A 159 14.59 1.12 8.82
C HIS A 159 14.51 1.61 10.27
N GLU A 160 15.39 2.54 10.63
CA GLU A 160 15.58 3.00 12.03
C GLU A 160 14.35 3.75 12.56
N LYS A 161 13.85 4.73 11.80
CA LYS A 161 12.73 5.58 12.22
C LYS A 161 11.39 4.96 11.82
N PRO A 162 10.30 5.26 12.56
CA PRO A 162 8.96 4.89 12.10
C PRO A 162 8.58 5.67 10.83
N TRP A 163 7.67 5.09 10.04
CA TRP A 163 7.00 5.84 8.99
C TRP A 163 5.77 6.55 9.55
N LYS A 164 5.35 7.59 8.84
CA LYS A 164 4.03 8.16 9.04
C LYS A 164 2.99 7.31 8.33
N LEU A 165 2.03 6.81 9.07
CA LEU A 165 0.87 6.11 8.52
C LEU A 165 -0.35 7.01 8.64
N ASP A 166 -0.89 7.45 7.52
CA ASP A 166 -1.99 8.40 7.48
C ASP A 166 -3.35 7.70 7.59
N PHE A 167 -3.50 6.54 6.93
CA PHE A 167 -4.74 5.77 6.90
C PHE A 167 -4.47 4.28 7.05
N PHE A 168 -5.31 3.62 7.84
CA PHE A 168 -5.29 2.16 7.99
C PHE A 168 -6.71 1.61 7.84
N GLY A 169 -6.89 0.72 6.85
CA GLY A 169 -8.14 0.01 6.62
C GLY A 169 -8.18 -1.30 7.43
N VAL A 170 -9.27 -1.50 8.17
CA VAL A 170 -9.50 -2.75 8.90
C VAL A 170 -10.26 -3.73 8.01
N GLY A 171 -9.57 -4.26 7.01
CA GLY A 171 -10.12 -5.20 6.03
C GLY A 171 -10.68 -4.54 4.77
N ASN A 172 -11.09 -5.37 3.81
CA ASN A 172 -11.64 -4.97 2.52
C ASN A 172 -13.07 -5.48 2.33
N GLU A 173 -14.01 -4.57 2.00
CA GLU A 173 -15.40 -4.89 1.62
C GLU A 173 -16.13 -5.88 2.55
N LYS A 174 -15.89 -5.84 3.85
CA LYS A 174 -16.42 -6.84 4.80
C LYS A 174 -17.93 -6.80 4.96
N ASP A 175 -18.54 -5.66 4.76
CA ASP A 175 -19.98 -5.46 4.72
C ASP A 175 -20.64 -6.16 3.52
N ARG A 176 -19.92 -6.31 2.41
CA ARG A 176 -20.42 -6.99 1.19
C ARG A 176 -20.24 -8.50 1.21
N LYS A 177 -19.23 -9.01 1.94
CA LYS A 177 -18.92 -10.46 1.97
C LYS A 177 -19.75 -11.25 2.98
N SER A 178 -20.52 -10.60 3.83
CA SER A 178 -21.40 -11.24 4.81
C SER A 178 -22.75 -11.68 4.26
N VAL A 179 -22.97 -11.65 2.95
CA VAL A 179 -24.24 -11.99 2.28
C VAL A 179 -24.13 -13.24 1.40
N VAL A 180 -23.15 -14.11 1.67
CA VAL A 180 -23.04 -15.41 0.98
C VAL A 180 -23.07 -16.53 1.99
#